data_dd4d6bb57dfb9f0dd0e783c154ca65f4
#
_entry.id   dd4d6bb57dfb9f0dd0e783c154ca65f4
#
_cell.length_a   1.000
_cell.length_b   1.000
_cell.length_c   1.000
_cell.angle_alpha   90.00
_cell.angle_beta   90.00
_cell.angle_gamma   90.00
#
_symmetry.space_group_name_H-M   'P 1'
#
loop_
_entity.id
_entity.type
_entity.pdbx_description
1 polymer ?
#
loop_
_entity_poly.entity_id
_entity_poly.type
_entity_poly.pdbx_seq_one_letter_code
_entity_poly.pdbx_strand_id
1 'polypeptide(L)'
;MINPTITISQDEYEYLVEQAKIVKFIEHYKPSICNDGEFGTYEMVVSNDGLITTVRYGTLSECVKCAIEDIRAMQSVYWIGEETEIYAGISIEEIFEEFFTEEERDEILRDNLYGSVDLGEKHPVKEDVGSIAIEKTIKELLDETVVFPDMLLTSYS
;
A
#
# COMPACT_ATOMS: atom_id res chain seq x y z
N MET A 1 18.70 -29.63 -17.69
CA MET A 1 17.39 -29.70 -16.99
C MET A 1 16.41 -28.76 -17.68
N ILE A 2 15.28 -29.26 -18.07
CA ILE A 2 14.19 -28.43 -18.60
C ILE A 2 13.44 -27.94 -17.38
N ASN A 3 13.47 -26.63 -17.12
CA ASN A 3 12.59 -26.05 -16.11
C ASN A 3 11.14 -26.18 -16.60
N PRO A 4 10.24 -26.80 -15.83
CA PRO A 4 8.85 -26.87 -16.23
C PRO A 4 8.27 -25.46 -16.32
N THR A 5 7.77 -25.09 -17.48
CA THR A 5 7.01 -23.85 -17.65
C THR A 5 5.56 -24.13 -17.22
N ILE A 6 5.09 -23.44 -16.21
CA ILE A 6 3.68 -23.50 -15.80
C ILE A 6 2.96 -22.38 -16.55
N THR A 7 1.97 -22.76 -17.35
CA THR A 7 1.07 -21.80 -18.01
C THR A 7 -0.24 -21.75 -17.24
N ILE A 8 -0.63 -20.57 -16.79
CA ILE A 8 -1.89 -20.30 -16.13
C ILE A 8 -2.74 -19.37 -17.01
N SER A 9 -4.05 -19.43 -16.89
CA SER A 9 -4.94 -18.48 -17.54
C SER A 9 -4.84 -17.09 -16.92
N GLN A 10 -5.32 -16.06 -17.65
CA GLN A 10 -5.38 -14.71 -17.11
C GLN A 10 -6.24 -14.63 -15.83
N ASP A 11 -7.38 -15.32 -15.83
CA ASP A 11 -8.29 -15.37 -14.67
C ASP A 11 -7.64 -16.03 -13.45
N GLU A 12 -6.87 -17.11 -13.66
CA GLU A 12 -6.12 -17.77 -12.60
C GLU A 12 -5.01 -16.86 -12.04
N TYR A 13 -4.33 -16.14 -12.91
CA TYR A 13 -3.31 -15.17 -12.50
C TYR A 13 -3.92 -14.04 -11.66
N GLU A 14 -5.00 -13.43 -12.12
CA GLU A 14 -5.70 -12.37 -11.39
C GLU A 14 -6.22 -12.84 -10.04
N TYR A 15 -6.77 -14.06 -9.97
CA TYR A 15 -7.18 -14.68 -8.72
C TYR A 15 -6.01 -14.83 -7.73
N LEU A 16 -4.85 -15.32 -8.19
CA LEU A 16 -3.68 -15.50 -7.36
C LEU A 16 -3.12 -14.17 -6.85
N VAL A 17 -3.11 -13.14 -7.69
CA VAL A 17 -2.70 -11.79 -7.30
C VAL A 17 -3.63 -11.24 -6.22
N GLU A 18 -4.93 -11.43 -6.35
CA GLU A 18 -5.92 -11.00 -5.36
C GLU A 18 -5.74 -11.73 -4.01
N GLN A 19 -5.51 -13.06 -4.06
CA GLN A 19 -5.22 -13.82 -2.85
C GLN A 19 -3.92 -13.37 -2.16
N ALA A 20 -2.89 -13.06 -2.92
CA ALA A 20 -1.62 -12.53 -2.39
C ALA A 20 -1.82 -11.18 -1.67
N LYS A 21 -2.65 -10.29 -2.20
CA LYS A 21 -3.01 -9.02 -1.55
C LYS A 21 -3.73 -9.24 -0.22
N ILE A 22 -4.67 -10.18 -0.17
CA ILE A 22 -5.40 -10.53 1.06
C ILE A 22 -4.44 -11.04 2.13
N VAL A 23 -3.54 -11.95 1.77
CA VAL A 23 -2.53 -12.49 2.70
C VAL A 23 -1.62 -11.39 3.21
N LYS A 24 -1.09 -10.55 2.33
CA LYS A 24 -0.23 -9.41 2.69
C LYS A 24 -0.93 -8.47 3.67
N PHE A 25 -2.19 -8.15 3.44
CA PHE A 25 -3.01 -7.31 4.30
C PHE A 25 -3.18 -7.92 5.69
N ILE A 26 -3.59 -9.19 5.77
CA ILE A 26 -3.82 -9.90 7.03
C ILE A 26 -2.53 -10.04 7.84
N GLU A 27 -1.43 -10.39 7.20
CA GLU A 27 -0.13 -10.53 7.86
C GLU A 27 0.38 -9.22 8.46
N HIS A 28 0.15 -8.11 7.76
CA HIS A 28 0.60 -6.80 8.22
C HIS A 28 -0.29 -6.22 9.31
N TYR A 29 -1.60 -6.13 9.06
CA TYR A 29 -2.54 -5.46 9.98
C TYR A 29 -3.06 -6.35 11.09
N LYS A 30 -2.98 -7.68 10.94
CA LYS A 30 -3.48 -8.66 11.93
C LYS A 30 -4.88 -8.31 12.43
N PRO A 31 -5.87 -8.12 11.53
CA PRO A 31 -7.19 -7.66 11.90
C PRO A 31 -7.90 -8.66 12.83
N SER A 32 -8.77 -8.15 13.67
CA SER A 32 -9.73 -8.97 14.40
C SER A 32 -10.90 -9.31 13.46
N ILE A 33 -11.19 -10.60 13.29
CA ILE A 33 -12.20 -11.08 12.35
C ILE A 33 -13.22 -11.93 13.14
N CYS A 34 -14.49 -11.54 13.04
CA CYS A 34 -15.63 -12.28 13.58
C CYS A 34 -16.55 -12.69 12.44
N ASN A 35 -17.06 -13.94 12.50
CA ASN A 35 -18.12 -14.41 11.63
C ASN A 35 -19.43 -14.36 12.41
N ASP A 36 -20.37 -13.54 11.93
CA ASP A 36 -21.73 -13.56 12.45
C ASP A 36 -22.55 -14.62 11.69
N GLY A 37 -22.60 -15.81 12.25
CA GLY A 37 -23.30 -16.96 11.66
C GLY A 37 -24.82 -16.76 11.55
N GLU A 38 -25.40 -15.84 12.31
CA GLU A 38 -26.83 -15.52 12.26
C GLU A 38 -27.20 -14.70 11.03
N PHE A 39 -26.33 -13.75 10.64
CA PHE A 39 -26.54 -12.89 9.48
C PHE A 39 -25.67 -13.27 8.26
N GLY A 40 -24.82 -14.29 8.38
CA GLY A 40 -23.94 -14.74 7.29
C GLY A 40 -22.92 -13.70 6.86
N THR A 41 -22.51 -12.80 7.77
CA THR A 41 -21.57 -11.72 7.50
C THR A 41 -20.27 -11.88 8.29
N TYR A 42 -19.19 -11.32 7.75
CA TYR A 42 -17.93 -11.14 8.46
C TYR A 42 -17.80 -9.71 8.93
N GLU A 43 -17.35 -9.52 10.16
CA GLU A 43 -16.91 -8.24 10.69
C GLU A 43 -15.39 -8.28 10.83
N MET A 44 -14.72 -7.30 10.26
CA MET A 44 -13.28 -7.13 10.36
C MET A 44 -12.97 -5.78 10.99
N VAL A 45 -12.15 -5.81 12.04
CA VAL A 45 -11.64 -4.61 12.71
C VAL A 45 -10.14 -4.55 12.53
N VAL A 46 -9.66 -3.49 11.90
CA VAL A 46 -8.25 -3.14 11.83
C VAL A 46 -7.97 -2.05 12.85
N SER A 47 -7.01 -2.27 13.72
CA SER A 47 -6.55 -1.29 14.71
C SER A 47 -5.04 -1.29 14.75
N ASN A 48 -4.41 -0.20 14.29
CA ASN A 48 -2.97 -0.04 14.29
C ASN A 48 -2.63 1.46 14.40
N ASP A 49 -1.83 1.86 15.37
CA ASP A 49 -1.21 3.17 15.58
C ASP A 49 -2.07 4.40 15.17
N GLY A 50 -3.29 4.48 15.68
CA GLY A 50 -4.24 5.57 15.39
C GLY A 50 -5.15 5.33 14.19
N LEU A 51 -4.92 4.28 13.41
CA LEU A 51 -5.83 3.79 12.38
C LEU A 51 -6.84 2.83 13.03
N ILE A 52 -8.12 3.13 12.87
CA ILE A 52 -9.20 2.21 13.24
C ILE A 52 -10.20 2.18 12.10
N THR A 53 -10.43 1.01 11.52
CA THR A 53 -11.51 0.81 10.56
C THR A 53 -12.27 -0.47 10.87
N THR A 54 -13.57 -0.44 10.69
CA THR A 54 -14.46 -1.58 10.87
C THR A 54 -15.30 -1.75 9.62
N VAL A 55 -15.22 -2.93 9.00
CA VAL A 55 -15.98 -3.27 7.81
C VAL A 55 -16.79 -4.55 8.05
N ARG A 56 -17.94 -4.66 7.39
CA ARG A 56 -18.82 -5.81 7.51
C ARG A 56 -19.40 -6.19 6.17
N TYR A 57 -19.09 -7.40 5.70
CA TYR A 57 -19.52 -7.92 4.40
C TYR A 57 -19.78 -9.42 4.43
N GLY A 58 -20.47 -9.92 3.39
CA GLY A 58 -20.82 -11.33 3.25
C GLY A 58 -19.64 -12.27 3.01
N THR A 59 -18.50 -11.77 2.53
CA THR A 59 -17.27 -12.54 2.32
C THR A 59 -16.06 -11.87 2.95
N LEU A 60 -15.09 -12.67 3.35
CA LEU A 60 -13.81 -12.16 3.87
C LEU A 60 -13.06 -11.32 2.82
N SER A 61 -13.09 -11.74 1.56
CA SER A 61 -12.46 -11.01 0.45
C SER A 61 -13.03 -9.60 0.30
N GLU A 62 -14.36 -9.44 0.38
CA GLU A 62 -15.00 -8.12 0.34
C GLU A 62 -14.64 -7.26 1.56
N CYS A 63 -14.57 -7.86 2.76
CA CYS A 63 -14.11 -7.15 3.95
C CYS A 63 -12.68 -6.60 3.77
N VAL A 64 -11.76 -7.41 3.26
CA VAL A 64 -10.37 -6.99 3.02
C VAL A 64 -10.31 -5.87 1.98
N LYS A 65 -11.03 -6.00 0.87
CA LYS A 65 -11.07 -4.96 -0.19
C LYS A 65 -11.55 -3.62 0.36
N CYS A 66 -12.65 -3.62 1.09
CA CYS A 66 -13.20 -2.40 1.68
C CYS A 66 -12.30 -1.82 2.77
N ALA A 67 -11.67 -2.67 3.59
CA ALA A 67 -10.70 -2.21 4.58
C ALA A 67 -9.48 -1.55 3.91
N ILE A 68 -8.97 -2.11 2.82
CA ILE A 68 -7.88 -1.51 2.04
C ILE A 68 -8.30 -0.14 1.49
N GLU A 69 -9.51 -0.01 0.94
CA GLU A 69 -10.01 1.26 0.41
C GLU A 69 -10.17 2.32 1.51
N ASP A 70 -10.71 1.94 2.66
CA ASP A 70 -10.85 2.84 3.82
C ASP A 70 -9.49 3.31 4.34
N ILE A 71 -8.54 2.39 4.50
CA ILE A 71 -7.17 2.70 4.95
C ILE A 71 -6.47 3.60 3.93
N ARG A 72 -6.59 3.29 2.65
CA ARG A 72 -6.02 4.09 1.55
C ARG A 72 -6.58 5.52 1.54
N ALA A 73 -7.86 5.68 1.78
CA ALA A 73 -8.50 7.00 1.84
C ALA A 73 -7.98 7.88 2.98
N MET A 74 -7.39 7.29 4.02
CA MET A 74 -6.76 8.01 5.14
C MET A 74 -5.31 8.42 4.88
N GLN A 75 -4.70 7.95 3.79
CA GLN A 75 -3.29 8.21 3.50
C GLN A 75 -3.08 9.61 2.94
N SER A 76 -1.99 10.22 3.36
CA SER A 76 -1.41 11.42 2.75
C SER A 76 -0.13 11.05 2.02
N VAL A 77 0.20 11.78 0.95
CA VAL A 77 1.37 11.47 0.12
C VAL A 77 2.34 12.64 0.17
N TYR A 78 3.61 12.32 0.42
CA TYR A 78 4.70 13.28 0.56
C TYR A 78 5.91 12.87 -0.28
N TRP A 79 6.62 13.85 -0.82
CA TRP A 79 8.02 13.64 -1.19
C TRP A 79 8.88 13.96 0.03
N ILE A 80 9.94 13.19 0.26
CA ILE A 80 10.83 13.33 1.43
C ILE A 80 12.27 13.07 1.00
N GLY A 81 13.16 14.02 1.30
CA GLY A 81 14.56 14.00 0.92
C GLY A 81 14.76 14.51 -0.51
N GLU A 82 14.32 13.76 -1.49
CA GLU A 82 14.31 14.13 -2.90
C GLU A 82 12.89 14.15 -3.45
N GLU A 83 12.59 15.05 -4.41
CA GLU A 83 11.25 15.17 -5.02
C GLU A 83 10.81 13.91 -5.78
N THR A 84 11.75 13.01 -6.07
CA THR A 84 11.50 11.72 -6.72
C THR A 84 11.32 10.56 -5.73
N GLU A 85 11.46 10.81 -4.43
CA GLU A 85 11.22 9.82 -3.37
C GLU A 85 9.89 10.10 -2.70
N ILE A 86 8.89 9.27 -3.03
CA ILE A 86 7.48 9.50 -2.66
C ILE A 86 6.99 8.41 -1.73
N TYR A 87 6.40 8.86 -0.62
CA TYR A 87 5.90 8.02 0.47
C TYR A 87 4.43 8.29 0.75
N ALA A 88 3.71 7.27 1.19
CA ALA A 88 2.34 7.37 1.67
C ALA A 88 2.23 6.88 3.12
N GLY A 89 1.50 7.61 3.94
CA GLY A 89 1.24 7.30 5.35
C GLY A 89 0.10 8.15 5.90
N ILE A 90 -0.41 7.82 7.07
CA ILE A 90 -1.47 8.61 7.74
C ILE A 90 -0.94 10.00 8.09
N SER A 91 0.32 10.07 8.48
CA SER A 91 1.03 11.31 8.80
C SER A 91 2.49 11.23 8.36
N ILE A 92 3.14 12.38 8.27
CA ILE A 92 4.57 12.43 7.97
C ILE A 92 5.40 11.83 9.10
N GLU A 93 4.93 11.96 10.35
CA GLU A 93 5.57 11.38 11.52
C GLU A 93 5.62 9.86 11.44
N GLU A 94 4.53 9.21 11.02
CA GLU A 94 4.48 7.75 10.80
C GLU A 94 5.51 7.31 9.76
N ILE A 95 5.62 8.06 8.66
CA ILE A 95 6.59 7.79 7.60
C ILE A 95 8.03 7.94 8.14
N PHE A 96 8.29 8.98 8.92
CA PHE A 96 9.60 9.19 9.53
C PHE A 96 9.99 8.06 10.49
N GLU A 97 9.05 7.58 11.29
CA GLU A 97 9.30 6.47 12.23
C GLU A 97 9.62 5.17 11.52
N GLU A 98 8.99 4.91 10.37
CA GLU A 98 9.17 3.66 9.62
C GLU A 98 10.43 3.66 8.74
N PHE A 99 10.73 4.78 8.05
CA PHE A 99 11.72 4.79 6.97
C PHE A 99 13.01 5.55 7.29
N PHE A 100 13.04 6.38 8.31
CA PHE A 100 14.17 7.29 8.59
C PHE A 100 14.70 7.15 10.00
N THR A 101 16.01 7.29 10.14
CA THR A 101 16.64 7.42 11.44
C THR A 101 16.33 8.81 12.06
N GLU A 102 16.55 8.95 13.36
CA GLU A 102 16.36 10.23 14.04
C GLU A 102 17.24 11.34 13.45
N GLU A 103 18.48 10.99 13.08
CA GLU A 103 19.45 11.91 12.47
C GLU A 103 19.00 12.39 11.09
N GLU A 104 18.54 11.46 10.24
CA GLU A 104 18.01 11.79 8.89
C GLU A 104 16.74 12.65 9.00
N ARG A 105 15.84 12.31 9.90
CA ARG A 105 14.63 13.11 10.17
C ARG A 105 14.98 14.54 10.56
N ASP A 106 15.93 14.72 11.49
CA ASP A 106 16.33 16.05 11.95
C ASP A 106 16.98 16.86 10.83
N GLU A 107 17.74 16.23 9.93
CA GLU A 107 18.29 16.86 8.74
C GLU A 107 17.20 17.29 7.76
N ILE A 108 16.26 16.38 7.44
CA ILE A 108 15.12 16.65 6.54
C ILE A 108 14.29 17.82 7.06
N LEU A 109 13.97 17.82 8.36
CA LEU A 109 13.17 18.89 8.99
C LEU A 109 13.90 20.22 9.02
N ARG A 110 15.21 20.21 9.38
CA ARG A 110 16.04 21.42 9.42
C ARG A 110 16.18 22.09 8.05
N ASP A 111 16.37 21.26 6.99
CA ASP A 111 16.62 21.74 5.64
C ASP A 111 15.32 21.87 4.80
N ASN A 112 14.17 21.53 5.43
CA ASN A 112 12.82 21.57 4.83
C ASN A 112 12.72 20.72 3.55
N LEU A 113 13.31 19.53 3.57
CA LEU A 113 13.37 18.59 2.45
C LEU A 113 12.16 17.65 2.42
N TYR A 114 10.96 18.20 2.40
CA TYR A 114 9.71 17.45 2.27
C TYR A 114 8.57 18.34 1.79
N GLY A 115 7.55 17.73 1.20
CA GLY A 115 6.35 18.45 0.77
C GLY A 115 5.24 17.52 0.30
N SER A 116 4.06 18.08 0.09
CA SER A 116 2.90 17.37 -0.45
C SER A 116 3.08 17.06 -1.93
N VAL A 117 2.48 15.97 -2.39
CA VAL A 117 2.51 15.54 -3.79
C VAL A 117 1.09 15.59 -4.37
N ASP A 118 0.97 16.05 -5.60
CA ASP A 118 -0.28 15.97 -6.36
C ASP A 118 -0.50 14.52 -6.84
N LEU A 119 -1.68 13.96 -6.56
CA LEU A 119 -2.01 12.59 -6.95
C LEU A 119 -2.09 12.38 -8.47
N GLY A 120 -2.31 13.44 -9.23
CA GLY A 120 -2.32 13.43 -10.70
C GLY A 120 -0.94 13.52 -11.35
N GLU A 121 0.12 13.78 -10.58
CA GLU A 121 1.49 13.85 -11.07
C GLU A 121 1.93 12.50 -11.63
N LYS A 122 2.60 12.54 -12.81
CA LYS A 122 3.03 11.34 -13.51
C LYS A 122 4.52 11.13 -13.38
N HIS A 123 4.89 9.88 -13.13
CA HIS A 123 6.28 9.46 -13.04
C HIS A 123 6.55 8.22 -13.89
N PRO A 124 7.75 8.11 -14.49
CA PRO A 124 8.17 6.88 -15.17
C PRO A 124 8.46 5.79 -14.14
N VAL A 125 7.81 4.64 -14.27
CA VAL A 125 7.97 3.48 -13.38
C VAL A 125 8.43 2.29 -14.20
N LYS A 126 9.42 1.56 -13.70
CA LYS A 126 9.85 0.27 -14.23
C LYS A 126 9.37 -0.84 -13.32
N GLU A 127 8.62 -1.78 -13.86
CA GLU A 127 8.13 -2.92 -13.09
C GLU A 127 9.22 -3.98 -12.83
N ASP A 128 10.16 -4.11 -13.78
CA ASP A 128 11.29 -5.04 -13.68
C ASP A 128 12.58 -4.44 -14.24
N VAL A 129 13.72 -5.01 -13.83
CA VAL A 129 15.04 -4.66 -14.38
C VAL A 129 15.08 -4.99 -15.86
N GLY A 130 15.24 -3.96 -16.71
CA GLY A 130 15.28 -4.09 -18.18
C GLY A 130 13.93 -3.90 -18.87
N SER A 131 12.83 -3.70 -18.13
CA SER A 131 11.53 -3.34 -18.71
C SER A 131 11.53 -1.87 -19.21
N ILE A 132 10.62 -1.58 -20.16
CA ILE A 132 10.36 -0.20 -20.61
C ILE A 132 9.63 0.51 -19.49
N ALA A 133 10.06 1.74 -19.15
CA ALA A 133 9.36 2.56 -18.19
C ALA A 133 7.96 2.93 -18.72
N ILE A 134 6.95 2.75 -17.89
CA ILE A 134 5.58 3.21 -18.14
C ILE A 134 5.27 4.39 -17.23
N GLU A 135 4.53 5.37 -17.75
CA GLU A 135 4.08 6.49 -16.92
C GLU A 135 2.89 6.06 -16.06
N LYS A 136 3.03 6.21 -14.75
CA LYS A 136 1.94 6.05 -13.77
C LYS A 136 1.74 7.35 -13.01
N THR A 137 0.49 7.64 -12.66
CA THR A 137 0.17 8.71 -11.71
C THR A 137 0.46 8.24 -10.29
N ILE A 138 0.70 9.19 -9.39
CA ILE A 138 0.84 8.88 -7.95
C ILE A 138 -0.43 8.20 -7.41
N LYS A 139 -1.60 8.60 -7.91
CA LYS A 139 -2.85 7.93 -7.55
C LYS A 139 -2.86 6.46 -7.94
N GLU A 140 -2.40 6.11 -9.14
CA GLU A 140 -2.31 4.70 -9.59
C GLU A 140 -1.36 3.90 -8.70
N LEU A 141 -0.20 4.46 -8.32
CA LEU A 141 0.73 3.82 -7.40
C LEU A 141 0.10 3.61 -6.00
N LEU A 142 -0.61 4.61 -5.51
CA LEU A 142 -1.35 4.52 -4.24
C LEU A 142 -2.44 3.44 -4.31
N ASP A 143 -3.17 3.36 -5.42
CA ASP A 143 -4.25 2.38 -5.62
C ASP A 143 -3.74 0.92 -5.71
N GLU A 144 -2.49 0.73 -6.12
CA GLU A 144 -1.81 -0.57 -6.13
C GLU A 144 -1.28 -1.00 -4.75
N THR A 145 -1.13 -0.04 -3.83
CA THR A 145 -0.54 -0.28 -2.50
C THR A 145 -1.58 -0.83 -1.53
N VAL A 146 -1.20 -1.87 -0.80
CA VAL A 146 -2.08 -2.62 0.11
C VAL A 146 -1.74 -2.35 1.58
N VAL A 147 -0.49 -2.05 1.87
CA VAL A 147 0.06 -1.90 3.23
C VAL A 147 0.68 -0.52 3.36
N PHE A 148 0.42 0.16 4.47
CA PHE A 148 0.92 1.50 4.77
C PHE A 148 1.56 1.55 6.16
N PRO A 149 2.53 2.45 6.41
CA PRO A 149 3.12 3.37 5.43
C PRO A 149 3.95 2.63 4.37
N ASP A 150 4.10 3.21 3.18
CA ASP A 150 4.88 2.60 2.09
C ASP A 150 5.60 3.67 1.25
N MET A 151 6.70 3.26 0.64
CA MET A 151 7.40 4.05 -0.38
C MET A 151 6.79 3.74 -1.74
N LEU A 152 6.10 4.71 -2.33
CA LEU A 152 5.42 4.55 -3.62
C LEU A 152 6.38 4.66 -4.81
N LEU A 153 7.42 5.46 -4.69
CA LEU A 153 8.39 5.73 -5.73
C LEU A 153 9.76 6.04 -5.14
N THR A 154 10.81 5.57 -5.82
CA THR A 154 12.20 5.91 -5.51
C THR A 154 12.96 6.26 -6.79
N SER A 155 13.93 7.15 -6.70
CA SER A 155 14.80 7.55 -7.81
C SER A 155 15.69 6.42 -8.35
N TYR A 156 15.77 5.32 -7.63
CA TYR A 156 16.58 4.13 -7.98
C TYR A 156 15.77 3.02 -8.68
N SER A 157 14.54 3.26 -9.03
CA SER A 157 13.66 2.29 -9.71
C SER A 157 13.84 2.28 -11.22
#